data_def90ddad2b1e6598c75d6b39d7fe919
#
_entry.id   def90ddad2b1e6598c75d6b39d7fe919
#
_cell.length_a   1.000
_cell.length_b   1.000
_cell.length_c   1.000
_cell.angle_alpha   90.00
_cell.angle_beta   90.00
_cell.angle_gamma   90.00
#
_symmetry.space_group_name_H-M   'P 1'
#
loop_
_entity.id
_entity.type
_entity.pdbx_description
1 polymer ?
#
loop_
_entity_poly.entity_id
_entity_poly.type
_entity_poly.pdbx_seq_one_letter_code
_entity_poly.pdbx_strand_id
1 'polypeptide(L)'
;MRMFGRPRPAVFPLPEYLRADLRTVIESAPPEVSVLLRSQSGEPALLLLNSLISGDETVSGLVYGIDPVTGADGYLALTERRLLYARRPETGQTEVIAIAFDQISEVYFRNGLARIEFGPEPNVVTVGFPHGGRYTRRFGEHLAAAAKAGNPGPSIQ
;
A
#
# COMPACT_ATOMS: atom_id res chain seq x y z
N MET A 1 34.05 18.54 3.40
CA MET A 1 33.48 18.21 3.62
C MET A 1 32.64 17.98 4.02
N ARG A 2 31.97 17.57 3.96
CA ARG A 2 31.11 17.45 4.40
C ARG A 2 30.39 16.69 4.68
N MET A 3 30.05 16.14 5.03
CA MET A 3 29.21 15.58 5.35
C MET A 3 28.46 15.63 6.00
N PHE A 4 28.51 15.35 6.12
CA PHE A 4 27.60 16.12 6.73
C PHE A 4 26.17 15.66 6.58
N GLY A 5 25.27 15.53 7.15
CA GLY A 5 23.92 15.15 6.98
C GLY A 5 23.70 13.90 6.13
N ARG A 6 22.59 13.23 6.29
CA ARG A 6 22.22 12.09 5.47
C ARG A 6 21.85 12.55 4.06
N PRO A 7 22.21 11.79 3.03
CA PRO A 7 21.71 12.10 1.70
C PRO A 7 20.20 12.13 1.72
N ARG A 8 19.62 13.05 0.97
CA ARG A 8 18.17 13.06 0.80
C ARG A 8 17.74 11.86 0.00
N PRO A 9 16.64 11.19 0.38
CA PRO A 9 16.11 10.11 -0.45
C PRO A 9 15.82 10.61 -1.85
N ALA A 10 16.12 9.78 -2.84
CA ALA A 10 15.77 10.10 -4.21
C ALA A 10 14.26 9.97 -4.38
N VAL A 11 13.63 11.04 -4.83
CA VAL A 11 12.20 11.06 -5.10
C VAL A 11 11.98 11.36 -6.58
N PHE A 12 10.86 10.90 -7.11
CA PHE A 12 10.49 11.22 -8.49
C PHE A 12 9.38 12.27 -8.50
N PRO A 13 9.33 13.13 -9.53
CA PRO A 13 8.22 14.05 -9.67
C PRO A 13 6.97 13.28 -10.09
N LEU A 14 5.82 13.64 -9.51
CA LEU A 14 4.58 12.98 -9.86
C LEU A 14 4.18 13.36 -11.29
N PRO A 15 3.95 12.37 -12.17
CA PRO A 15 3.59 12.68 -13.56
C PRO A 15 2.19 13.28 -13.65
N GLU A 16 1.97 14.08 -14.68
CA GLU A 16 0.67 14.73 -14.89
C GLU A 16 -0.46 13.73 -15.09
N TYR A 17 -0.16 12.57 -15.67
CA TYR A 17 -1.17 11.55 -15.92
C TYR A 17 -1.50 10.71 -14.67
N LEU A 18 -0.84 10.97 -13.55
CA LEU A 18 -1.17 10.27 -12.32
C LEU A 18 -2.60 10.62 -11.89
N ARG A 19 -3.33 9.60 -11.45
CA ARG A 19 -4.71 9.79 -10.98
C ARG A 19 -4.77 10.88 -9.92
N ALA A 20 -5.81 11.69 -10.00
CA ALA A 20 -5.99 12.79 -9.05
C ALA A 20 -6.09 12.31 -7.61
N ASP A 21 -6.76 11.18 -7.37
CA ASP A 21 -6.91 10.62 -6.02
C ASP A 21 -5.57 10.12 -5.46
N LEU A 22 -4.74 9.46 -6.28
CA LEU A 22 -3.40 9.05 -5.84
C LEU A 22 -2.54 10.27 -5.51
N ARG A 23 -2.58 11.28 -6.37
CA ARG A 23 -1.85 12.52 -6.15
C ARG A 23 -2.28 13.17 -4.83
N THR A 24 -3.57 13.25 -4.59
CA THR A 24 -4.12 13.84 -3.36
C THR A 24 -3.64 13.09 -2.13
N VAL A 25 -3.70 11.76 -2.16
CA VAL A 25 -3.24 10.94 -1.03
C VAL A 25 -1.76 11.16 -0.76
N ILE A 26 -0.93 11.19 -1.80
CA ILE A 26 0.51 11.38 -1.65
C ILE A 26 0.83 12.78 -1.13
N GLU A 27 0.21 13.79 -1.69
CA GLU A 27 0.50 15.18 -1.33
C GLU A 27 -0.05 15.57 0.04
N SER A 28 -1.10 14.92 0.50
CA SER A 28 -1.68 15.21 1.82
C SER A 28 -1.07 14.36 2.94
N ALA A 29 -0.20 13.41 2.62
CA ALA A 29 0.48 12.62 3.64
C ALA A 29 1.51 13.49 4.39
N PRO A 30 1.84 13.13 5.64
CA PRO A 30 2.92 13.83 6.36
C PRO A 30 4.22 13.82 5.53
N PRO A 31 5.08 14.84 5.66
CA PRO A 31 6.27 14.95 4.81
C PRO A 31 7.14 13.69 4.78
N GLU A 32 7.38 13.06 5.93
CA GLU A 32 8.21 11.86 6.00
C GLU A 32 7.57 10.67 5.30
N VAL A 33 6.24 10.62 5.26
CA VAL A 33 5.51 9.57 4.55
C VAL A 33 5.48 9.88 3.06
N SER A 34 5.21 11.13 2.71
CA SER A 34 5.16 11.57 1.31
C SER A 34 6.47 11.28 0.58
N VAL A 35 7.61 11.49 1.24
CA VAL A 35 8.93 11.19 0.67
C VAL A 35 9.04 9.70 0.34
N LEU A 36 8.57 8.83 1.22
CA LEU A 36 8.58 7.38 0.97
C LEU A 36 7.65 7.00 -0.18
N LEU A 37 6.46 7.61 -0.23
CA LEU A 37 5.50 7.32 -1.30
C LEU A 37 6.03 7.74 -2.67
N ARG A 38 7.00 8.64 -2.70
CA ARG A 38 7.61 9.12 -3.94
C ARG A 38 9.03 8.60 -4.13
N SER A 39 9.39 7.51 -3.45
CA SER A 39 10.70 6.92 -3.58
C SER A 39 10.93 6.43 -5.01
N GLN A 40 12.10 6.72 -5.58
CA GLN A 40 12.45 6.33 -6.93
C GLN A 40 12.37 4.82 -7.14
N SER A 41 12.76 4.05 -6.14
CA SER A 41 12.71 2.59 -6.24
C SER A 41 11.27 2.07 -6.32
N GLY A 42 10.31 2.82 -5.81
CA GLY A 42 8.91 2.44 -5.85
C GLY A 42 8.16 2.91 -7.09
N GLU A 43 8.77 3.78 -7.90
CA GLU A 43 8.07 4.38 -9.04
C GLU A 43 7.41 3.35 -9.97
N PRO A 44 8.08 2.27 -10.39
CA PRO A 44 7.43 1.31 -11.30
C PRO A 44 6.16 0.70 -10.69
N ALA A 45 6.18 0.39 -9.39
CA ALA A 45 5.01 -0.18 -8.71
C ALA A 45 3.88 0.83 -8.64
N LEU A 46 4.19 2.09 -8.34
CA LEU A 46 3.17 3.14 -8.26
C LEU A 46 2.53 3.39 -9.62
N LEU A 47 3.32 3.43 -10.69
CA LEU A 47 2.79 3.65 -12.04
C LEU A 47 1.94 2.48 -12.51
N LEU A 48 2.32 1.26 -12.15
CA LEU A 48 1.51 0.09 -12.49
C LEU A 48 0.18 0.15 -11.74
N LEU A 49 0.19 0.50 -10.46
CA LEU A 49 -1.03 0.71 -9.68
C LEU A 49 -1.94 1.73 -10.36
N ASN A 50 -1.35 2.87 -10.73
CA ASN A 50 -2.10 3.93 -11.40
C ASN A 50 -2.82 3.43 -12.64
N SER A 51 -2.19 2.55 -13.41
CA SER A 51 -2.76 2.04 -14.66
C SER A 51 -3.83 0.97 -14.44
N LEU A 52 -3.82 0.30 -13.29
CA LEU A 52 -4.73 -0.82 -13.03
C LEU A 52 -5.97 -0.44 -12.22
N ILE A 53 -5.95 0.71 -11.57
CA ILE A 53 -7.13 1.17 -10.82
C ILE A 53 -8.18 1.66 -11.82
N SER A 54 -9.40 1.15 -11.67
CA SER A 54 -10.50 1.50 -12.55
C SER A 54 -10.83 2.99 -12.49
N GLY A 55 -11.30 3.56 -13.61
CA GLY A 55 -11.66 4.97 -13.67
C GLY A 55 -12.77 5.36 -12.71
N ASP A 56 -13.66 4.42 -12.38
CA ASP A 56 -14.79 4.66 -11.47
C ASP A 56 -14.50 4.23 -10.03
N GLU A 57 -13.26 3.84 -9.77
CA GLU A 57 -12.77 3.43 -8.45
C GLU A 57 -12.03 4.59 -7.79
N THR A 58 -12.15 4.76 -6.49
CA THR A 58 -11.50 5.86 -5.77
C THR A 58 -10.49 5.33 -4.76
N VAL A 59 -9.26 5.83 -4.82
CA VAL A 59 -8.23 5.51 -3.85
C VAL A 59 -8.45 6.34 -2.60
N SER A 60 -8.55 5.69 -1.45
CA SER A 60 -8.72 6.35 -0.15
C SER A 60 -7.48 6.26 0.72
N GLY A 61 -6.54 5.37 0.40
CA GLY A 61 -5.33 5.22 1.19
C GLY A 61 -4.20 4.61 0.39
N LEU A 62 -2.98 4.94 0.79
CA LEU A 62 -1.77 4.43 0.16
C LEU A 62 -0.66 4.41 1.20
N VAL A 63 0.00 3.27 1.36
CA VAL A 63 1.18 3.15 2.21
C VAL A 63 2.31 2.48 1.45
N TYR A 64 3.53 2.89 1.76
CA TYR A 64 4.73 2.30 1.22
C TYR A 64 5.25 1.25 2.20
N GLY A 65 5.67 0.11 1.67
CA GLY A 65 6.20 -0.93 2.51
C GLY A 65 7.27 -1.74 1.80
N ILE A 66 7.85 -2.68 2.54
CA ILE A 66 8.91 -3.53 2.06
C ILE A 66 8.56 -4.96 2.43
N ASP A 67 8.72 -5.88 1.48
CA ASP A 67 8.55 -7.30 1.75
C ASP A 67 9.69 -7.73 2.70
N PRO A 68 9.39 -8.24 3.90
CA PRO A 68 10.43 -8.54 4.87
C PRO A 68 11.32 -9.72 4.49
N VAL A 69 10.88 -10.56 3.55
CA VAL A 69 11.67 -11.71 3.11
C VAL A 69 12.56 -11.35 1.92
N THR A 70 11.99 -10.68 0.92
CA THR A 70 12.68 -10.40 -0.34
C THR A 70 13.30 -9.02 -0.40
N GLY A 71 12.88 -8.10 0.47
CA GLY A 71 13.30 -6.70 0.40
C GLY A 71 12.63 -5.91 -0.72
N ALA A 72 11.65 -6.49 -1.38
CA ALA A 72 10.97 -5.81 -2.49
C ALA A 72 10.19 -4.59 -2.00
N ASP A 73 10.37 -3.46 -2.69
CA ASP A 73 9.57 -2.25 -2.45
C ASP A 73 8.15 -2.47 -2.92
N GLY A 74 7.19 -1.88 -2.23
CA GLY A 74 5.81 -2.00 -2.63
C GLY A 74 4.89 -0.97 -2.02
N TYR A 75 3.64 -1.03 -2.47
CA TYR A 75 2.57 -0.16 -2.00
C TYR A 75 1.34 -0.99 -1.69
N LEU A 76 0.66 -0.63 -0.62
CA LEU A 76 -0.70 -1.07 -0.39
C LEU A 76 -1.61 0.11 -0.69
N ALA A 77 -2.55 -0.08 -1.60
CA ALA A 77 -3.54 0.93 -1.94
C ALA A 77 -4.93 0.41 -1.57
N LEU A 78 -5.70 1.27 -0.95
CA LEU A 78 -7.05 0.97 -0.53
C LEU A 78 -8.03 1.76 -1.38
N THR A 79 -8.99 1.06 -2.01
CA THR A 79 -10.10 1.69 -2.70
C THR A 79 -11.40 1.31 -1.99
N GLU A 80 -12.54 1.80 -2.48
CA GLU A 80 -13.83 1.41 -1.92
C GLU A 80 -14.21 -0.04 -2.25
N ARG A 81 -13.44 -0.71 -3.12
CA ARG A 81 -13.77 -2.06 -3.59
C ARG A 81 -12.81 -3.14 -3.14
N ARG A 82 -11.52 -2.77 -2.98
CA ARG A 82 -10.48 -3.80 -2.82
C ARG A 82 -9.21 -3.22 -2.27
N LEU A 83 -8.35 -4.13 -1.85
CA LEU A 83 -6.96 -3.82 -1.51
C LEU A 83 -6.09 -4.21 -2.70
N LEU A 84 -5.15 -3.35 -3.04
CA LEU A 84 -4.18 -3.62 -4.10
C LEU A 84 -2.78 -3.60 -3.50
N TYR A 85 -2.01 -4.66 -3.74
CA TYR A 85 -0.62 -4.72 -3.32
C TYR A 85 0.26 -4.74 -4.56
N ALA A 86 0.94 -3.64 -4.81
CA ALA A 86 1.88 -3.51 -5.91
C ALA A 86 3.29 -3.64 -5.36
N ARG A 87 4.11 -4.50 -5.95
CA ARG A 87 5.49 -4.66 -5.52
C ARG A 87 6.44 -4.81 -6.68
N ARG A 88 7.66 -4.36 -6.44
CA ARG A 88 8.75 -4.51 -7.39
C ARG A 88 9.79 -5.44 -6.75
N PRO A 89 9.79 -6.73 -7.11
CA PRO A 89 10.83 -7.64 -6.60
C PRO A 89 12.20 -7.24 -7.16
N GLU A 90 13.26 -7.59 -6.44
CA GLU A 90 14.63 -7.33 -6.90
C GLU A 90 14.87 -7.92 -8.28
N THR A 91 14.34 -9.10 -8.51
CA THR A 91 14.44 -9.79 -9.80
C THR A 91 13.02 -10.01 -10.30
N GLY A 92 12.80 -9.74 -11.58
CA GLY A 92 11.50 -9.97 -12.19
C GLY A 92 10.72 -8.68 -12.40
N GLN A 93 9.50 -8.85 -12.84
CA GLN A 93 8.63 -7.73 -13.20
C GLN A 93 7.81 -7.26 -12.03
N THR A 94 7.50 -5.96 -12.04
CA THR A 94 6.56 -5.38 -11.09
C THR A 94 5.21 -6.10 -11.23
N GLU A 95 4.59 -6.42 -10.10
CA GLU A 95 3.33 -7.15 -10.08
C GLU A 95 2.35 -6.50 -9.11
N VAL A 96 1.06 -6.74 -9.35
CA VAL A 96 -0.01 -6.28 -8.46
C VAL A 96 -0.89 -7.46 -8.09
N ILE A 97 -1.15 -7.58 -6.80
CA ILE A 97 -2.10 -8.54 -6.25
C ILE A 97 -3.35 -7.75 -5.86
N ALA A 98 -4.48 -8.11 -6.44
CA ALA A 98 -5.76 -7.46 -6.14
C ALA A 98 -6.57 -8.38 -5.22
N ILE A 99 -7.01 -7.85 -4.10
CA ILE A 99 -7.72 -8.63 -3.08
C ILE A 99 -9.06 -7.94 -2.80
N ALA A 100 -10.15 -8.59 -3.20
CA ALA A 100 -11.48 -8.12 -2.88
C ALA A 100 -11.71 -8.22 -1.37
N PHE A 101 -12.45 -7.29 -0.79
CA PHE A 101 -12.66 -7.26 0.66
C PHE A 101 -13.32 -8.53 1.18
N ASP A 102 -14.23 -9.12 0.41
CA ASP A 102 -14.90 -10.36 0.82
C ASP A 102 -13.97 -11.58 0.80
N GLN A 103 -12.76 -11.43 0.24
CA GLN A 103 -11.75 -12.49 0.24
C GLN A 103 -10.78 -12.37 1.42
N ILE A 104 -10.82 -11.26 2.16
CA ILE A 104 -9.89 -11.04 3.27
C ILE A 104 -10.46 -11.71 4.52
N SER A 105 -9.71 -12.67 5.07
CA SER A 105 -10.11 -13.38 6.27
C SER A 105 -9.51 -12.79 7.54
N GLU A 106 -8.34 -12.14 7.43
CA GLU A 106 -7.68 -11.56 8.60
C GLU A 106 -6.80 -10.40 8.18
N VAL A 107 -6.83 -9.33 8.98
CA VAL A 107 -5.96 -8.18 8.83
C VAL A 107 -5.25 -7.94 10.17
N TYR A 108 -3.93 -7.92 10.13
CA TYR A 108 -3.11 -7.73 11.31
C TYR A 108 -2.09 -6.63 11.03
N PHE A 109 -2.18 -5.54 11.77
CA PHE A 109 -1.22 -4.42 11.68
C PHE A 109 -0.63 -4.18 13.07
N ARG A 110 0.65 -4.43 13.23
CA ARG A 110 1.28 -4.29 14.53
C ARG A 110 2.80 -4.18 14.39
N ASN A 111 3.40 -3.28 15.15
CA ASN A 111 4.86 -3.15 15.24
C ASN A 111 5.53 -2.94 13.88
N GLY A 112 4.91 -2.12 13.03
CA GLY A 112 5.47 -1.84 11.71
C GLY A 112 5.34 -2.98 10.73
N LEU A 113 4.43 -3.91 10.98
CA LEU A 113 4.22 -5.07 10.12
C LEU A 113 2.73 -5.23 9.82
N ALA A 114 2.42 -5.51 8.57
CA ALA A 114 1.08 -5.91 8.16
C ALA A 114 1.10 -7.37 7.74
N ARG A 115 0.08 -8.10 8.14
CA ARG A 115 -0.15 -9.45 7.68
C ARG A 115 -1.61 -9.58 7.29
N ILE A 116 -1.84 -9.94 6.04
CA ILE A 116 -3.19 -9.99 5.48
C ILE A 116 -3.40 -11.39 4.91
N GLU A 117 -4.38 -12.10 5.45
CA GLU A 117 -4.76 -13.43 4.95
C GLU A 117 -6.00 -13.30 4.08
N PHE A 118 -5.99 -13.99 2.96
CA PHE A 118 -7.08 -13.88 2.00
C PHE A 118 -7.22 -15.16 1.16
N GLY A 119 -8.37 -15.25 0.52
CA GLY A 119 -8.68 -16.34 -0.40
C GLY A 119 -9.28 -17.56 0.29
N PRO A 120 -9.86 -18.50 -0.48
CA PRO A 120 -10.43 -19.72 0.09
C PRO A 120 -9.34 -20.62 0.66
N GLU A 121 -8.16 -20.64 0.06
CA GLU A 121 -6.97 -21.27 0.63
C GLU A 121 -6.12 -20.16 1.24
N PRO A 122 -5.51 -20.40 2.41
CA PRO A 122 -4.79 -19.30 3.08
C PRO A 122 -3.62 -18.82 2.25
N ASN A 123 -3.80 -17.65 1.65
CA ASN A 123 -2.71 -16.87 1.09
C ASN A 123 -2.40 -15.75 2.07
N VAL A 124 -1.14 -15.39 2.18
CA VAL A 124 -0.70 -14.36 3.12
C VAL A 124 0.18 -13.36 2.41
N VAL A 125 -0.14 -12.08 2.61
CA VAL A 125 0.73 -10.98 2.23
C VAL A 125 1.30 -10.40 3.51
N THR A 126 2.63 -10.26 3.58
CA THR A 126 3.31 -9.67 4.72
C THR A 126 4.12 -8.48 4.23
N VAL A 127 3.93 -7.34 4.86
CA VAL A 127 4.59 -6.09 4.46
C VAL A 127 5.14 -5.40 5.71
N GLY A 128 6.41 -5.03 5.66
CA GLY A 128 7.03 -4.23 6.71
C GLY A 128 6.97 -2.75 6.36
N PHE A 129 6.78 -1.88 7.34
CA PHE A 129 6.71 -0.45 7.13
C PHE A 129 7.91 0.25 7.78
N PRO A 130 8.77 0.92 6.97
CA PRO A 130 9.90 1.67 7.50
C PRO A 130 9.46 2.79 8.45
N HIS A 131 8.28 3.35 8.17
CA HIS A 131 7.63 4.30 9.07
C HIS A 131 6.32 3.71 9.55
N GLY A 132 6.31 3.20 10.76
CA GLY A 132 5.07 2.82 11.42
C GLY A 132 4.31 4.08 11.82
N GLY A 133 3.76 4.10 12.99
CA GLY A 133 3.11 5.27 13.55
C GLY A 133 1.69 5.45 13.06
N ARG A 134 1.21 6.68 13.28
CA ARG A 134 -0.21 6.98 13.14
C ARG A 134 -0.75 6.79 11.72
N TYR A 135 0.02 7.21 10.73
CA TYR A 135 -0.42 7.14 9.34
C TYR A 135 -0.67 5.68 8.91
N THR A 136 0.31 4.82 9.16
CA THR A 136 0.21 3.41 8.81
C THR A 136 -0.87 2.70 9.62
N ARG A 137 -0.98 3.04 10.91
CA ARG A 137 -2.00 2.47 11.77
C ARG A 137 -3.41 2.83 11.30
N ARG A 138 -3.61 4.09 10.87
CA ARG A 138 -4.88 4.52 10.31
C ARG A 138 -5.25 3.74 9.06
N PHE A 139 -4.27 3.53 8.18
CA PHE A 139 -4.49 2.71 7.00
C PHE A 139 -4.97 1.31 7.41
N GLY A 140 -4.29 0.70 8.37
CA GLY A 140 -4.65 -0.62 8.88
C GLY A 140 -6.06 -0.67 9.45
N GLU A 141 -6.46 0.37 10.18
CA GLU A 141 -7.80 0.46 10.76
C GLU A 141 -8.86 0.56 9.65
N HIS A 142 -8.60 1.38 8.64
CA HIS A 142 -9.52 1.52 7.50
C HIS A 142 -9.63 0.22 6.72
N LEU A 143 -8.51 -0.47 6.51
CA LEU A 143 -8.51 -1.75 5.81
C LEU A 143 -9.29 -2.80 6.60
N ALA A 144 -9.06 -2.88 7.91
CA ALA A 144 -9.77 -3.83 8.76
C ALA A 144 -11.27 -3.58 8.74
N ALA A 145 -11.68 -2.31 8.80
CA ALA A 145 -13.08 -1.95 8.72
C ALA A 145 -13.70 -2.32 7.38
N ALA A 146 -12.97 -2.07 6.29
CA ALA A 146 -13.44 -2.42 4.94
C ALA A 146 -13.59 -3.93 4.76
N ALA A 147 -12.61 -4.69 5.26
CA ALA A 147 -12.64 -6.14 5.19
C ALA A 147 -13.82 -6.70 6.01
N LYS A 148 -14.06 -6.14 7.18
CA LYS A 148 -15.18 -6.55 8.03
C LYS A 148 -16.52 -6.23 7.35
N ALA A 149 -16.63 -5.10 6.69
CA ALA A 149 -17.85 -4.71 5.98
C ALA A 149 -18.08 -5.63 4.77
N GLY A 150 -17.00 -6.06 4.08
CA GLY A 150 -17.09 -7.00 2.98
C GLY A 150 -17.39 -8.43 3.41
N ASN A 151 -17.08 -8.76 4.68
CA ASN A 151 -17.30 -10.08 5.27
C ASN A 151 -18.04 -9.94 6.58
N PRO A 152 -19.34 -9.62 6.55
CA PRO A 152 -20.08 -9.32 7.79
C PRO A 152 -20.25 -10.54 8.70
N GLY A 153 -19.78 -11.71 8.31
CA GLY A 153 -19.95 -12.92 9.07
C GLY A 153 -21.32 -13.53 8.84
N PRO A 154 -21.60 -14.69 9.45
CA PRO A 154 -22.90 -15.30 9.24
C PRO A 154 -23.99 -14.40 9.75
N SER A 155 -25.01 -14.27 8.92
CA SER A 155 -26.17 -13.48 9.28
C SER A 155 -26.90 -14.15 10.43
N ILE A 156 -27.21 -13.41 11.45
CA ILE A 156 -28.05 -13.91 12.55
C ILE A 156 -29.48 -13.72 12.13
N GLN A 157 -30.15 -14.79 11.94
CA GLN A 157 -31.55 -14.78 11.53
C GLN A 157 -32.45 -14.97 12.70
#